data_a326db6ac668e33062aa7822bb6103e4
#
_entry.id   a326db6ac668e33062aa7822bb6103e4
#
_cell.length_a   1.000
_cell.length_b   1.000
_cell.length_c   1.000
_cell.angle_alpha   90.00
_cell.angle_beta   90.00
_cell.angle_gamma   90.00
#
_symmetry.space_group_name_H-M   'P 1'
#
loop_
_entity.id
_entity.type
_entity.pdbx_description
1 polymer ?
#
loop_
_entity_poly.entity_id
_entity_poly.type
_entity_poly.pdbx_seq_one_letter_code
_entity_poly.pdbx_strand_id
1 'polypeptide(L)'
;MEPAVENSLRDCGNSNAQLQGIYHERQTRHLCGLHALNNLFQSPGMFSKSELDDYCTTLTPRNWLNPHRSWIGWGNYDVNVIMYALQQRNCEAVWFDRRRDPHCLNLSAIFGFILNVPVQMSLGYYVSLPFQMRHWLALRRIDGRYYNLDSKLREPRSLGSEEEFLDFLRSQLQMDQDPELFLILNEEDDDPASAGNQKNQQRWLLPQFRD
;
A
#
# COMPACT_ATOMS: atom_id res chain seq x y z
N MET A 1 -40.16 32.57 15.48
CA MET A 1 -40.30 31.16 15.75
C MET A 1 -39.36 30.43 14.82
N GLU A 2 -38.10 30.38 15.23
CA GLU A 2 -37.06 29.57 14.56
C GLU A 2 -36.85 28.30 15.34
N PRO A 3 -36.58 27.16 14.71
CA PRO A 3 -35.87 26.10 15.39
C PRO A 3 -34.53 25.77 14.75
N ALA A 4 -33.48 25.93 15.56
CA ALA A 4 -32.40 24.99 15.77
C ALA A 4 -31.56 24.52 14.57
N VAL A 5 -30.47 25.23 14.38
CA VAL A 5 -29.23 24.68 13.83
C VAL A 5 -28.39 24.16 15.01
N GLU A 6 -28.64 22.94 15.41
CA GLU A 6 -27.83 22.26 16.43
C GLU A 6 -27.70 20.77 16.06
N ASN A 7 -26.78 20.46 15.14
CA ASN A 7 -26.23 19.10 14.99
C ASN A 7 -25.06 19.03 13.97
N SER A 8 -23.97 19.68 14.27
CA SER A 8 -22.75 19.51 13.44
C SER A 8 -21.43 19.49 14.23
N LEU A 9 -21.45 19.30 15.53
CA LEU A 9 -20.24 19.34 16.36
C LEU A 9 -19.95 18.05 17.15
N ARG A 10 -20.56 16.91 16.81
CA ARG A 10 -20.32 15.67 17.57
C ARG A 10 -19.39 14.66 16.92
N ASP A 11 -18.88 14.92 15.72
CA ASP A 11 -18.03 13.92 15.00
C ASP A 11 -16.51 14.20 15.07
N CYS A 12 -16.09 15.36 15.55
CA CYS A 12 -14.66 15.69 15.64
C CYS A 12 -13.93 15.10 16.85
N GLY A 13 -14.65 14.60 17.85
CA GLY A 13 -14.06 14.05 19.08
C GLY A 13 -13.65 12.58 18.99
N ASN A 14 -14.23 11.83 18.05
CA ASN A 14 -14.03 10.39 17.96
C ASN A 14 -12.87 9.99 17.01
N SER A 15 -12.50 10.84 16.07
CA SER A 15 -11.42 10.56 15.11
C SER A 15 -10.03 10.61 15.75
N ASN A 16 -9.78 11.51 16.70
CA ASN A 16 -8.47 11.62 17.36
C ASN A 16 -8.17 10.46 18.33
N ALA A 17 -9.18 9.89 18.97
CA ALA A 17 -9.01 8.73 19.85
C ALA A 17 -8.71 7.45 19.05
N GLN A 18 -9.22 7.33 17.81
CA GLN A 18 -8.99 6.17 16.94
C GLN A 18 -7.61 6.17 16.26
N LEU A 19 -6.91 7.31 16.22
CA LEU A 19 -5.58 7.42 15.64
C LEU A 19 -4.45 7.22 16.67
N GLN A 20 -4.79 7.16 17.98
CA GLN A 20 -3.81 6.86 19.03
C GLN A 20 -3.33 5.41 18.88
N GLY A 21 -2.04 5.26 18.55
CA GLY A 21 -1.40 3.96 18.37
C GLY A 21 -1.15 3.54 16.93
N ILE A 22 -1.67 4.27 15.93
CA ILE A 22 -1.37 3.98 14.54
C ILE A 22 -0.06 4.66 14.16
N TYR A 23 0.93 3.84 13.80
CA TYR A 23 2.19 4.36 13.29
C TYR A 23 2.04 4.90 11.87
N HIS A 24 2.56 6.10 11.63
CA HIS A 24 2.52 6.74 10.32
C HIS A 24 3.75 7.59 10.05
N GLU A 25 4.58 7.14 9.11
CA GLU A 25 5.68 7.93 8.57
C GLU A 25 5.20 8.90 7.51
N ARG A 26 5.54 10.17 7.67
CA ARG A 26 5.33 11.19 6.64
C ARG A 26 6.48 11.18 5.64
N GLN A 27 6.15 11.35 4.38
CA GLN A 27 7.13 11.32 3.30
C GLN A 27 8.20 12.40 3.47
N THR A 28 9.45 11.92 3.45
CA THR A 28 10.63 12.76 3.30
C THR A 28 11.27 12.45 1.96
N ARG A 29 11.56 13.48 1.15
CA ARG A 29 12.14 13.32 -0.20
C ARG A 29 11.26 12.41 -1.09
N HIS A 30 11.87 11.59 -1.96
CA HIS A 30 11.19 10.63 -2.85
C HIS A 30 11.21 9.18 -2.30
N LEU A 31 11.10 9.03 -0.97
CA LEU A 31 11.18 7.74 -0.29
C LEU A 31 9.81 7.09 -0.06
N CYS A 32 8.83 7.34 -0.93
CA CYS A 32 7.46 6.82 -0.76
C CYS A 32 7.42 5.29 -0.59
N GLY A 33 8.27 4.53 -1.33
CA GLY A 33 8.34 3.08 -1.18
C GLY A 33 8.82 2.63 0.22
N LEU A 34 9.85 3.28 0.77
CA LEU A 34 10.33 3.02 2.13
C LEU A 34 9.24 3.31 3.17
N HIS A 35 8.62 4.50 3.06
CA HIS A 35 7.57 4.89 4.00
C HIS A 35 6.32 4.02 3.88
N ALA A 36 5.96 3.57 2.66
CA ALA A 36 4.86 2.63 2.46
C ALA A 36 5.14 1.29 3.17
N LEU A 37 6.36 0.76 3.06
CA LEU A 37 6.76 -0.46 3.76
C LEU A 37 6.70 -0.30 5.28
N ASN A 38 7.30 0.75 5.85
CA ASN A 38 7.27 0.98 7.29
C ASN A 38 5.86 1.22 7.83
N ASN A 39 5.04 1.97 7.10
CA ASN A 39 3.63 2.19 7.43
C ASN A 39 2.83 0.89 7.35
N LEU A 40 3.09 0.04 6.35
CA LEU A 40 2.46 -1.27 6.23
C LEU A 40 2.72 -2.14 7.44
N PHE A 41 3.99 -2.22 7.89
CA PHE A 41 4.37 -3.05 9.04
C PHE A 41 4.05 -2.41 10.39
N GLN A 42 3.60 -1.17 10.42
CA GLN A 42 3.30 -0.43 11.65
C GLN A 42 4.49 -0.41 12.61
N SER A 43 5.71 -0.34 12.06
CA SER A 43 6.94 -0.40 12.85
C SER A 43 7.96 0.62 12.36
N PRO A 44 8.41 1.52 13.24
CA PRO A 44 9.46 2.49 12.92
C PRO A 44 10.76 1.77 12.57
N GLY A 45 11.31 2.08 11.39
CA GLY A 45 12.60 1.53 10.97
C GLY A 45 12.61 0.04 10.68
N MET A 46 11.45 -0.58 10.42
CA MET A 46 11.38 -1.96 9.91
C MET A 46 12.24 -2.13 8.66
N PHE A 47 12.27 -1.10 7.82
CA PHE A 47 13.18 -0.97 6.69
C PHE A 47 13.92 0.36 6.77
N SER A 48 15.18 0.35 6.34
CA SER A 48 16.02 1.54 6.23
C SER A 48 16.33 1.86 4.78
N LYS A 49 16.68 3.13 4.51
CA LYS A 49 17.14 3.52 3.16
C LYS A 49 18.38 2.74 2.73
N SER A 50 19.33 2.51 3.65
CA SER A 50 20.55 1.76 3.36
C SER A 50 20.22 0.34 2.92
N GLU A 51 19.31 -0.32 3.62
CA GLU A 51 18.86 -1.68 3.31
C GLU A 51 18.20 -1.77 1.93
N LEU A 52 17.30 -0.84 1.59
CA LEU A 52 16.68 -0.81 0.25
C LEU A 52 17.69 -0.48 -0.85
N ASP A 53 18.69 0.36 -0.57
CA ASP A 53 19.79 0.63 -1.50
C ASP A 53 20.65 -0.62 -1.73
N ASP A 54 20.89 -1.44 -0.70
CA ASP A 54 21.59 -2.72 -0.80
C ASP A 54 20.78 -3.74 -1.62
N TYR A 55 19.45 -3.76 -1.48
CA TYR A 55 18.57 -4.59 -2.31
C TYR A 55 18.63 -4.17 -3.78
N CYS A 56 18.64 -2.86 -4.07
CA CYS A 56 18.85 -2.38 -5.44
C CYS A 56 20.16 -2.90 -6.03
N THR A 57 21.22 -2.94 -5.23
CA THR A 57 22.53 -3.42 -5.66
C THR A 57 22.53 -4.94 -5.88
N THR A 58 21.82 -5.68 -5.03
CA THR A 58 21.68 -7.13 -5.13
C THR A 58 20.93 -7.53 -6.39
N LEU A 59 19.86 -6.81 -6.73
CA LEU A 59 19.06 -7.09 -7.93
C LEU A 59 19.77 -6.72 -9.23
N THR A 60 20.73 -5.76 -9.20
CA THR A 60 21.47 -5.33 -10.40
C THR A 60 22.96 -5.11 -10.11
N PRO A 61 23.73 -6.16 -9.81
CA PRO A 61 25.08 -6.02 -9.30
C PRO A 61 26.12 -5.52 -10.31
N ARG A 62 25.81 -5.46 -11.63
CA ARG A 62 26.81 -5.22 -12.69
C ARG A 62 26.54 -4.01 -13.57
N ASN A 63 25.49 -3.23 -13.36
CA ASN A 63 25.17 -2.11 -14.24
C ASN A 63 25.50 -0.78 -13.58
N TRP A 64 26.26 0.06 -14.28
CA TRP A 64 26.55 1.43 -13.88
C TRP A 64 25.27 2.27 -13.70
N LEU A 65 24.24 2.00 -14.51
CA LEU A 65 22.90 2.56 -14.36
C LEU A 65 22.01 1.48 -13.76
N ASN A 66 21.71 1.59 -12.45
CA ASN A 66 20.80 0.68 -11.80
C ASN A 66 19.34 1.11 -12.11
N PRO A 67 18.58 0.31 -12.90
CA PRO A 67 17.21 0.64 -13.29
C PRO A 67 16.23 0.63 -12.11
N HIS A 68 16.59 -0.06 -11.00
CA HIS A 68 15.74 -0.21 -9.80
C HIS A 68 15.86 0.98 -8.85
N ARG A 69 16.76 1.91 -9.15
CA ARG A 69 17.00 3.12 -8.36
C ARG A 69 16.94 4.35 -9.25
N SER A 70 16.31 5.42 -8.77
CA SER A 70 16.37 6.71 -9.46
C SER A 70 17.83 7.13 -9.69
N TRP A 71 18.16 7.58 -10.89
CA TRP A 71 19.50 8.03 -11.31
C TRP A 71 20.12 9.08 -10.38
N ILE A 72 19.29 9.81 -9.64
CA ILE A 72 19.74 10.88 -8.72
C ILE A 72 19.83 10.38 -7.27
N GLY A 73 19.61 9.07 -6.99
CA GLY A 73 19.70 8.52 -5.63
C GLY A 73 18.61 9.00 -4.66
N TRP A 74 17.48 9.47 -5.17
CA TRP A 74 16.40 10.06 -4.38
C TRP A 74 15.40 9.03 -3.82
N GLY A 75 15.71 7.72 -3.95
CA GLY A 75 14.94 6.66 -3.30
C GLY A 75 13.63 6.29 -3.98
N ASN A 76 13.50 6.53 -5.28
CA ASN A 76 12.35 6.06 -6.05
C ASN A 76 12.55 4.58 -6.38
N TYR A 77 12.15 3.70 -5.46
CA TYR A 77 12.27 2.25 -5.59
C TYR A 77 11.21 1.68 -6.52
N ASP A 78 11.60 0.76 -7.40
CA ASP A 78 10.67 0.04 -8.28
C ASP A 78 9.99 -1.14 -7.57
N VAL A 79 9.08 -1.80 -8.29
CA VAL A 79 8.31 -2.92 -7.78
C VAL A 79 9.20 -4.09 -7.33
N ASN A 80 10.32 -4.36 -8.01
CA ASN A 80 11.18 -5.51 -7.70
C ASN A 80 11.87 -5.31 -6.34
N VAL A 81 12.28 -4.08 -6.03
CA VAL A 81 12.87 -3.75 -4.73
C VAL A 81 11.84 -3.89 -3.62
N ILE A 82 10.60 -3.42 -3.84
CA ILE A 82 9.50 -3.56 -2.87
C ILE A 82 9.18 -5.04 -2.63
N MET A 83 9.06 -5.85 -3.69
CA MET A 83 8.79 -7.29 -3.58
C MET A 83 9.94 -8.01 -2.87
N TYR A 84 11.17 -7.70 -3.21
CA TYR A 84 12.34 -8.29 -2.55
C TYR A 84 12.40 -7.93 -1.06
N ALA A 85 12.13 -6.66 -0.71
CA ALA A 85 12.07 -6.21 0.68
C ALA A 85 11.00 -6.97 1.48
N LEU A 86 9.82 -7.19 0.90
CA LEU A 86 8.74 -7.98 1.52
C LEU A 86 9.15 -9.42 1.75
N GLN A 87 9.80 -10.07 0.76
CA GLN A 87 10.32 -11.44 0.89
C GLN A 87 11.32 -11.58 2.02
N GLN A 88 12.16 -10.56 2.28
CA GLN A 88 13.09 -10.56 3.42
C GLN A 88 12.37 -10.50 4.78
N ARG A 89 11.06 -10.32 4.79
CA ARG A 89 10.20 -10.31 5.99
C ARG A 89 9.12 -11.39 5.94
N ASN A 90 9.37 -12.49 5.21
CA ASN A 90 8.44 -13.61 5.04
C ASN A 90 7.06 -13.17 4.54
N CYS A 91 7.04 -12.19 3.64
CA CYS A 91 5.81 -11.72 3.00
C CYS A 91 5.89 -11.89 1.49
N GLU A 92 4.82 -12.42 0.92
CA GLU A 92 4.60 -12.50 -0.52
C GLU A 92 3.78 -11.30 -0.99
N ALA A 93 4.14 -10.72 -2.14
CA ALA A 93 3.34 -9.70 -2.82
C ALA A 93 2.68 -10.30 -4.06
N VAL A 94 1.35 -10.39 -4.05
CA VAL A 94 0.54 -10.90 -5.16
C VAL A 94 -0.06 -9.72 -5.91
N TRP A 95 0.23 -9.62 -7.21
CA TRP A 95 -0.38 -8.61 -8.05
C TRP A 95 -1.86 -8.92 -8.29
N PHE A 96 -2.74 -7.93 -7.99
CA PHE A 96 -4.18 -8.06 -8.18
C PHE A 96 -4.59 -7.53 -9.54
N ASP A 97 -5.26 -8.37 -10.32
CA ASP A 97 -5.80 -7.95 -11.62
C ASP A 97 -6.95 -6.95 -11.42
N ARG A 98 -6.74 -5.69 -11.78
CA ARG A 98 -7.70 -4.59 -11.62
C ARG A 98 -9.05 -4.80 -12.32
N ARG A 99 -9.13 -5.75 -13.27
CA ARG A 99 -10.38 -6.12 -13.94
C ARG A 99 -11.30 -6.97 -13.07
N ARG A 100 -10.74 -7.57 -12.01
CA ARG A 100 -11.53 -8.32 -11.02
C ARG A 100 -12.19 -7.36 -10.04
N ASP A 101 -13.38 -7.75 -9.58
CA ASP A 101 -14.05 -7.03 -8.49
C ASP A 101 -13.33 -7.32 -7.16
N PRO A 102 -12.90 -6.29 -6.39
CA PRO A 102 -12.28 -6.49 -5.08
C PRO A 102 -13.12 -7.28 -4.07
N HIS A 103 -14.43 -7.39 -4.28
CA HIS A 103 -15.31 -8.20 -3.43
C HIS A 103 -15.04 -9.72 -3.53
N CYS A 104 -14.15 -10.14 -4.44
CA CYS A 104 -13.64 -11.52 -4.46
C CYS A 104 -12.56 -11.78 -3.40
N LEU A 105 -12.03 -10.76 -2.73
CA LEU A 105 -10.92 -10.86 -1.79
C LEU A 105 -11.33 -11.49 -0.46
N ASN A 106 -10.54 -12.44 0.01
CA ASN A 106 -10.56 -12.94 1.37
C ASN A 106 -9.70 -12.05 2.27
N LEU A 107 -10.29 -10.98 2.78
CA LEU A 107 -9.58 -9.95 3.55
C LEU A 107 -8.91 -10.48 4.82
N SER A 108 -9.38 -11.60 5.38
CA SER A 108 -8.80 -12.20 6.58
C SER A 108 -7.44 -12.89 6.31
N ALA A 109 -7.18 -13.28 5.06
CA ALA A 109 -5.91 -13.89 4.64
C ALA A 109 -4.89 -12.87 4.13
N ILE A 110 -5.21 -11.58 4.14
CA ILE A 110 -4.36 -10.53 3.59
C ILE A 110 -3.79 -9.69 4.74
N PHE A 111 -2.48 -9.67 4.87
CA PHE A 111 -1.76 -8.88 5.87
C PHE A 111 -1.96 -7.37 5.65
N GLY A 112 -1.97 -6.94 4.39
CA GLY A 112 -2.19 -5.56 4.00
C GLY A 112 -2.05 -5.38 2.50
N PHE A 113 -2.06 -4.13 2.04
CA PHE A 113 -2.07 -3.79 0.63
C PHE A 113 -1.05 -2.70 0.33
N ILE A 114 -0.41 -2.80 -0.83
CA ILE A 114 0.40 -1.72 -1.39
C ILE A 114 -0.23 -1.30 -2.71
N LEU A 115 -0.53 -0.02 -2.82
CA LEU A 115 -1.07 0.58 -4.03
C LEU A 115 0.00 1.48 -4.67
N ASN A 116 0.24 1.28 -5.96
CA ASN A 116 1.16 2.08 -6.76
C ASN A 116 0.36 2.90 -7.76
N VAL A 117 0.30 4.21 -7.53
CA VAL A 117 -0.50 5.13 -8.33
C VAL A 117 0.38 6.08 -9.13
N PRO A 118 0.05 6.37 -10.40
CA PRO A 118 0.74 7.41 -11.14
C PRO A 118 0.44 8.78 -10.55
N VAL A 119 1.47 9.64 -10.54
CA VAL A 119 1.37 11.02 -10.08
C VAL A 119 1.61 11.93 -11.26
N GLN A 120 0.63 12.78 -11.56
CA GLN A 120 0.81 13.85 -12.54
C GLN A 120 1.67 14.95 -11.92
N MET A 121 2.85 15.17 -12.47
CA MET A 121 3.63 16.36 -12.15
C MET A 121 3.25 17.47 -13.12
N SER A 122 2.52 18.47 -12.64
CA SER A 122 2.33 19.73 -13.36
C SER A 122 3.32 20.76 -12.82
N LEU A 123 4.25 21.17 -13.64
CA LEU A 123 5.12 22.32 -13.36
C LEU A 123 4.42 23.58 -13.88
N GLY A 124 3.52 24.15 -13.06
CA GLY A 124 2.70 25.30 -13.46
C GLY A 124 1.62 24.94 -14.49
N TYR A 125 0.89 25.94 -14.97
CA TYR A 125 -0.26 25.78 -15.86
C TYR A 125 0.07 25.27 -17.28
N TYR A 126 1.34 25.13 -17.67
CA TYR A 126 1.71 24.98 -19.08
C TYR A 126 2.67 23.84 -19.43
N VAL A 127 3.20 23.08 -18.46
CA VAL A 127 4.18 22.03 -18.77
C VAL A 127 3.80 20.72 -18.07
N SER A 128 3.18 19.80 -18.84
CA SER A 128 3.12 18.38 -18.47
C SER A 128 4.48 17.77 -18.78
N LEU A 129 5.20 17.33 -17.74
CA LEU A 129 6.44 16.61 -17.95
C LEU A 129 6.11 15.20 -18.49
N PRO A 130 6.85 14.69 -19.49
CA PRO A 130 6.59 13.38 -20.11
C PRO A 130 6.92 12.18 -19.19
N PHE A 131 7.35 12.42 -17.97
CA PHE A 131 7.69 11.39 -17.01
C PHE A 131 6.52 11.17 -16.05
N GLN A 132 5.87 10.02 -16.15
CA GLN A 132 4.91 9.56 -15.16
C GLN A 132 5.69 9.09 -13.93
N MET A 133 5.70 9.89 -12.88
CA MET A 133 6.16 9.43 -11.58
C MET A 133 5.07 8.58 -10.94
N ARG A 134 5.47 7.52 -10.24
CA ARG A 134 4.55 6.68 -9.49
C ARG A 134 4.76 6.89 -7.99
N HIS A 135 3.71 6.66 -7.23
CA HIS A 135 3.69 6.84 -5.79
C HIS A 135 3.20 5.59 -5.09
N TRP A 136 3.98 5.14 -4.11
CA TRP A 136 3.67 4.00 -3.27
C TRP A 136 2.93 4.44 -2.03
N LEU A 137 1.84 3.78 -1.70
CA LEU A 137 1.11 3.96 -0.46
C LEU A 137 0.68 2.60 0.11
N ALA A 138 0.55 2.53 1.43
CA ALA A 138 0.10 1.34 2.13
C ALA A 138 -1.35 1.51 2.61
N LEU A 139 -2.09 0.40 2.57
CA LEU A 139 -3.41 0.28 3.15
C LEU A 139 -3.38 -0.91 4.11
N ARG A 140 -3.95 -0.76 5.31
CA ARG A 140 -3.93 -1.83 6.30
C ARG A 140 -5.16 -1.81 7.20
N ARG A 141 -5.54 -3.01 7.65
CA ARG A 141 -6.51 -3.18 8.74
C ARG A 141 -5.80 -3.03 10.08
N ILE A 142 -6.28 -2.13 10.92
CA ILE A 142 -5.79 -1.89 12.29
C ILE A 142 -7.02 -1.78 13.19
N ASP A 143 -7.05 -2.56 14.26
CA ASP A 143 -8.16 -2.58 15.24
C ASP A 143 -9.55 -2.69 14.60
N GLY A 144 -9.65 -3.57 13.57
CA GLY A 144 -10.91 -3.87 12.89
C GLY A 144 -11.36 -2.87 11.83
N ARG A 145 -10.60 -1.80 11.58
CA ARG A 145 -10.86 -0.79 10.55
C ARG A 145 -9.73 -0.71 9.53
N TYR A 146 -10.04 -0.29 8.32
CA TYR A 146 -9.06 -0.06 7.28
C TYR A 146 -8.59 1.39 7.25
N TYR A 147 -7.29 1.57 6.97
CA TYR A 147 -6.67 2.88 6.91
C TYR A 147 -5.83 3.03 5.65
N ASN A 148 -5.91 4.23 5.06
CA ASN A 148 -4.96 4.70 4.09
C ASN A 148 -3.79 5.35 4.86
N LEU A 149 -2.60 4.74 4.72
CA LEU A 149 -1.36 5.13 5.38
C LEU A 149 -0.41 5.81 4.40
N ASP A 150 -0.97 6.53 3.41
CA ASP A 150 -0.17 7.28 2.44
C ASP A 150 0.72 8.30 3.15
N SER A 151 2.03 8.18 2.96
CA SER A 151 3.04 9.06 3.56
C SER A 151 2.92 10.53 3.16
N LYS A 152 2.14 10.86 2.12
CA LYS A 152 1.80 12.24 1.75
C LYS A 152 0.71 12.85 2.63
N LEU A 153 -0.09 12.02 3.28
CA LEU A 153 -1.11 12.49 4.21
C LEU A 153 -0.45 13.07 5.46
N ARG A 154 -1.15 13.99 6.09
CA ARG A 154 -0.73 14.55 7.37
C ARG A 154 -0.86 13.54 8.51
N GLU A 155 -1.89 12.70 8.43
CA GLU A 155 -2.28 11.67 9.38
C GLU A 155 -2.95 10.50 8.66
N PRO A 156 -3.02 9.28 9.23
CA PRO A 156 -3.75 8.17 8.65
C PRO A 156 -5.19 8.52 8.37
N ARG A 157 -5.70 8.13 7.20
CA ARG A 157 -7.09 8.35 6.84
C ARG A 157 -7.88 7.06 7.00
N SER A 158 -8.91 7.06 7.85
CA SER A 158 -9.83 5.93 7.96
C SER A 158 -10.57 5.69 6.64
N LEU A 159 -10.61 4.44 6.21
CA LEU A 159 -11.38 3.94 5.06
C LEU A 159 -12.63 3.16 5.52
N GLY A 160 -12.80 3.03 6.86
CA GLY A 160 -14.00 2.45 7.45
C GLY A 160 -13.99 0.94 7.62
N SER A 161 -15.15 0.33 7.38
CA SER A 161 -15.41 -1.12 7.45
C SER A 161 -14.81 -1.88 6.26
N GLU A 162 -14.97 -3.21 6.25
CA GLU A 162 -14.56 -4.05 5.11
C GLU A 162 -15.31 -3.67 3.82
N GLU A 163 -16.60 -3.41 3.89
CA GLU A 163 -17.42 -3.03 2.75
C GLU A 163 -16.97 -1.67 2.17
N GLU A 164 -16.83 -0.65 3.03
CA GLU A 164 -16.35 0.68 2.63
C GLU A 164 -14.94 0.62 2.04
N PHE A 165 -14.09 -0.25 2.56
CA PHE A 165 -12.75 -0.49 2.03
C PHE A 165 -12.76 -1.16 0.65
N LEU A 166 -13.61 -2.17 0.43
CA LEU A 166 -13.74 -2.82 -0.87
C LEU A 166 -14.28 -1.87 -1.93
N ASP A 167 -15.25 -1.02 -1.58
CA ASP A 167 -15.75 0.03 -2.47
C ASP A 167 -14.67 1.08 -2.77
N PHE A 168 -13.86 1.45 -1.77
CA PHE A 168 -12.69 2.31 -1.99
C PHE A 168 -11.72 1.67 -2.97
N LEU A 169 -11.34 0.39 -2.79
CA LEU A 169 -10.45 -0.32 -3.71
C LEU A 169 -11.04 -0.35 -5.13
N ARG A 170 -12.33 -0.66 -5.27
CA ARG A 170 -13.02 -0.66 -6.56
C ARG A 170 -12.90 0.71 -7.23
N SER A 171 -13.15 1.79 -6.49
CA SER A 171 -13.04 3.15 -7.02
C SER A 171 -11.62 3.50 -7.47
N GLN A 172 -10.59 3.07 -6.71
CA GLN A 172 -9.20 3.31 -7.06
C GLN A 172 -8.78 2.56 -8.33
N LEU A 173 -9.18 1.28 -8.45
CA LEU A 173 -8.81 0.42 -9.57
C LEU A 173 -9.49 0.81 -10.89
N GLN A 174 -10.62 1.50 -10.82
CA GLN A 174 -11.35 2.00 -11.99
C GLN A 174 -10.82 3.34 -12.53
N MET A 175 -9.84 3.96 -11.85
CA MET A 175 -9.23 5.20 -12.36
C MET A 175 -8.49 4.96 -13.68
N ASP A 176 -8.61 5.92 -14.62
CA ASP A 176 -7.94 5.87 -15.93
C ASP A 176 -6.41 5.86 -15.87
N GLN A 177 -5.84 6.12 -14.71
CA GLN A 177 -4.41 6.33 -14.50
C GLN A 177 -3.61 5.04 -14.29
N ASP A 178 -4.18 3.86 -14.53
CA ASP A 178 -3.53 2.55 -14.43
C ASP A 178 -2.87 2.28 -13.06
N PRO A 179 -3.63 2.29 -11.97
CA PRO A 179 -3.12 1.94 -10.64
C PRO A 179 -2.80 0.44 -10.56
N GLU A 180 -1.77 0.10 -9.79
CA GLU A 180 -1.37 -1.29 -9.51
C GLU A 180 -1.61 -1.60 -8.04
N LEU A 181 -2.33 -2.67 -7.75
CA LEU A 181 -2.61 -3.15 -6.40
C LEU A 181 -1.84 -4.44 -6.13
N PHE A 182 -1.13 -4.47 -5.04
CA PHE A 182 -0.44 -5.65 -4.51
C PHE A 182 -1.07 -6.07 -3.20
N LEU A 183 -1.49 -7.33 -3.13
CA LEU A 183 -1.94 -7.98 -1.90
C LEU A 183 -0.71 -8.52 -1.20
N ILE A 184 -0.54 -8.20 0.07
CA ILE A 184 0.59 -8.67 0.85
C ILE A 184 0.11 -9.79 1.76
N LEU A 185 0.71 -10.96 1.59
CA LEU A 185 0.40 -12.17 2.34
C LEU A 185 1.57 -12.49 3.27
N ASN A 186 1.27 -12.92 4.49
CA ASN A 186 2.29 -13.39 5.42
C ASN A 186 2.48 -14.90 5.23
N GLU A 187 3.71 -15.34 4.95
CA GLU A 187 4.03 -16.76 4.76
C GLU A 187 3.89 -17.58 6.05
N GLU A 188 4.00 -16.93 7.22
CA GLU A 188 3.85 -17.60 8.52
C GLU A 188 2.39 -18.03 8.79
N ASP A 189 1.42 -17.45 8.10
CA ASP A 189 0.01 -17.83 8.19
C ASP A 189 -0.31 -19.09 7.35
N ASP A 190 0.68 -19.67 6.66
CA ASP A 190 0.52 -20.90 5.91
C ASP A 190 0.58 -22.12 6.84
N ASP A 191 -0.46 -22.96 6.80
CA ASP A 191 -0.44 -24.28 7.43
C ASP A 191 0.66 -25.12 6.75
N PRO A 192 1.71 -25.55 7.49
CA PRO A 192 2.80 -26.35 6.94
C PRO A 192 2.32 -27.67 6.29
N ALA A 193 1.10 -28.15 6.60
CA ALA A 193 0.49 -29.30 5.96
C ALA A 193 -0.03 -29.00 4.54
N SER A 194 -0.16 -27.74 4.18
CA SER A 194 -0.65 -27.28 2.85
C SER A 194 0.46 -26.80 1.92
N ALA A 195 1.71 -26.86 2.34
CA ALA A 195 2.87 -26.52 1.53
C ALA A 195 2.93 -27.44 0.29
N GLY A 196 2.64 -26.87 -0.88
CA GLY A 196 2.67 -27.59 -2.16
C GLY A 196 1.31 -27.83 -2.83
N ASN A 197 0.21 -27.39 -2.25
CA ASN A 197 -1.10 -27.53 -2.86
C ASN A 197 -1.47 -26.24 -3.65
N GLN A 198 -1.79 -26.37 -4.95
CA GLN A 198 -2.21 -25.23 -5.80
C GLN A 198 -3.36 -24.41 -5.19
N LYS A 199 -4.20 -25.03 -4.34
CA LYS A 199 -5.28 -24.34 -3.62
C LYS A 199 -4.78 -23.32 -2.60
N ASN A 200 -3.55 -23.43 -2.12
CA ASN A 200 -2.96 -22.48 -1.18
C ASN A 200 -2.50 -21.19 -1.88
N GLN A 201 -2.19 -21.24 -3.17
CA GLN A 201 -1.78 -20.07 -3.95
C GLN A 201 -2.92 -19.04 -4.15
N GLN A 202 -4.18 -19.43 -3.91
CA GLN A 202 -5.35 -18.55 -4.05
C GLN A 202 -6.06 -18.29 -2.70
N ARG A 203 -5.36 -18.42 -1.56
CA ARG A 203 -5.95 -18.16 -0.22
C ARG A 203 -6.50 -16.73 -0.06
N TRP A 204 -5.99 -15.81 -0.84
CA TRP A 204 -6.44 -14.42 -0.88
C TRP A 204 -7.78 -14.23 -1.60
N LEU A 205 -8.30 -15.28 -2.28
CA LEU A 205 -9.65 -15.31 -2.84
C LEU A 205 -10.63 -15.96 -1.87
N LEU A 206 -11.85 -15.47 -1.86
CA LEU A 206 -12.97 -16.16 -1.23
C LEU A 206 -13.19 -17.52 -1.89
N PRO A 207 -13.63 -18.57 -1.16
CA PRO A 207 -13.72 -19.94 -1.68
C PRO A 207 -14.52 -20.08 -2.98
N GLN A 208 -15.57 -19.28 -3.15
CA GLN A 208 -16.42 -19.30 -4.34
C GLN A 208 -15.76 -18.72 -5.62
N PHE A 209 -14.58 -18.10 -5.51
CA PHE A 209 -13.82 -17.51 -6.60
C PHE A 209 -12.48 -18.22 -6.86
N ARG A 210 -12.23 -19.33 -6.17
CA ARG A 210 -11.03 -20.16 -6.39
C ARG A 210 -11.30 -21.17 -7.50
N ASP A 211 -10.39 -21.24 -8.46
CA ASP A 211 -10.42 -22.22 -9.56
C ASP A 211 -10.02 -23.63 -9.10
#